data_e4da1d2a007990a9850226cc2a5957bf
#
_entry.id   e4da1d2a007990a9850226cc2a5957bf
#
_cell.length_a   1.000
_cell.length_b   1.000
_cell.length_c   1.000
_cell.angle_alpha   90.00
_cell.angle_beta   90.00
_cell.angle_gamma   90.00
#
_symmetry.space_group_name_H-M   'P 1'
#
loop_
_entity.id
_entity.type
_entity.pdbx_description
1 polymer ?
#
loop_
_entity_poly.entity_id
_entity_poly.type
_entity_poly.pdbx_seq_one_letter_code
_entity_poly.pdbx_strand_id
1 'polypeptide(L)'
;MTTPAATTDPLLDVPFLRQIPLTELKRYSELWVRVALRPGENLWTEGGLAAELGVVLSGELAVVSGGVEVGRVRVGELAGEASAFFRGETRTASLRAESPAEVLTLSVRDLIRLRREGSAIYDALLRQALVTLVRRVRATDLRIAQLAQGGRAAPAKSEAGLLTRVWRALRPESAPGPAPSLEPLLRKMPVLRPADPEEITELARLFTAEPMKEGQTIFMEGSPGEAAYIIAEGKVEVLRHVRGERAELLATLERGDLFGANTLVETGARTASCIAVEAGWLYRIDAKDFNAPSARAGLLWREAVLAAFASQLRSANHALNRAIELKASLHGEHSDATASGDNEASFRELLRASGFLQGARTSDAHLGDPESKSNPLPSSSPTSKKRE
;
A
#
# COMPACT_ATOMS: atom_id res chain seq x y z
N MET A 1 -23.72 -48.95 1.90
CA MET A 1 -24.22 -47.80 1.08
C MET A 1 -23.73 -46.53 1.72
N THR A 2 -22.59 -46.05 1.26
CA THR A 2 -21.98 -44.80 1.73
C THR A 2 -22.63 -43.68 0.92
N THR A 3 -23.46 -42.89 1.59
CA THR A 3 -24.01 -41.66 1.03
C THR A 3 -22.83 -40.77 0.62
N PRO A 4 -22.72 -40.29 -0.63
CA PRO A 4 -21.71 -39.32 -0.99
C PRO A 4 -22.00 -38.05 -0.18
N ALA A 5 -21.04 -37.61 0.66
CA ALA A 5 -21.11 -36.32 1.30
C ALA A 5 -21.35 -35.29 0.19
N ALA A 6 -22.41 -34.52 0.30
CA ALA A 6 -22.70 -33.41 -0.59
C ALA A 6 -21.47 -32.49 -0.53
N THR A 7 -20.71 -32.47 -1.62
CA THR A 7 -19.52 -31.62 -1.75
C THR A 7 -20.04 -30.18 -1.78
N THR A 8 -20.16 -29.58 -0.61
CA THR A 8 -20.49 -28.17 -0.48
C THR A 8 -19.40 -27.40 -1.22
N ASP A 9 -19.78 -26.51 -2.12
CA ASP A 9 -18.85 -25.67 -2.87
C ASP A 9 -17.95 -24.93 -1.87
N PRO A 10 -16.63 -25.14 -1.89
CA PRO A 10 -15.70 -24.58 -0.91
C PRO A 10 -15.72 -23.04 -0.88
N LEU A 11 -16.23 -22.38 -1.94
CA LEU A 11 -16.38 -20.94 -1.98
C LEU A 11 -17.48 -20.45 -1.00
N LEU A 12 -18.43 -21.29 -0.61
CA LEU A 12 -19.46 -20.95 0.37
C LEU A 12 -18.89 -20.86 1.80
N ASP A 13 -17.75 -21.47 2.05
CA ASP A 13 -17.06 -21.41 3.34
C ASP A 13 -16.27 -20.10 3.50
N VAL A 14 -16.06 -19.35 2.40
CA VAL A 14 -15.34 -18.08 2.38
C VAL A 14 -16.26 -16.94 2.82
N PRO A 15 -16.04 -16.29 3.98
CA PRO A 15 -17.00 -15.36 4.57
C PRO A 15 -17.37 -14.17 3.67
N PHE A 16 -16.38 -13.56 3.00
CA PHE A 16 -16.61 -12.37 2.16
C PHE A 16 -17.22 -12.71 0.78
N LEU A 17 -17.29 -13.99 0.39
CA LEU A 17 -17.99 -14.44 -0.83
C LEU A 17 -19.45 -14.81 -0.59
N ARG A 18 -19.90 -14.93 0.66
CA ARG A 18 -21.29 -15.34 0.98
C ARG A 18 -22.37 -14.42 0.44
N GLN A 19 -22.02 -13.18 0.10
CA GLN A 19 -22.95 -12.20 -0.49
C GLN A 19 -23.08 -12.35 -2.01
N ILE A 20 -22.22 -13.15 -2.64
CA ILE A 20 -22.24 -13.38 -4.08
C ILE A 20 -23.35 -14.40 -4.42
N PRO A 21 -24.16 -14.16 -5.48
CA PRO A 21 -25.17 -15.13 -5.90
C PRO A 21 -24.57 -16.52 -6.15
N LEU A 22 -25.25 -17.56 -5.65
CA LEU A 22 -24.78 -18.95 -5.77
C LEU A 22 -24.56 -19.38 -7.24
N THR A 23 -25.36 -18.85 -8.14
CA THR A 23 -25.22 -19.08 -9.59
C THR A 23 -23.87 -18.58 -10.12
N GLU A 24 -23.40 -17.45 -9.61
CA GLU A 24 -22.11 -16.89 -9.99
C GLU A 24 -20.96 -17.66 -9.33
N LEU A 25 -21.06 -18.00 -8.05
CA LEU A 25 -20.06 -18.83 -7.38
C LEU A 25 -19.89 -20.17 -8.11
N LYS A 26 -20.98 -20.87 -8.45
CA LYS A 26 -20.92 -22.11 -9.20
C LYS A 26 -20.32 -21.97 -10.60
N ARG A 27 -20.57 -20.86 -11.28
CA ARG A 27 -20.01 -20.57 -12.62
C ARG A 27 -18.48 -20.54 -12.61
N TYR A 28 -17.89 -20.09 -11.51
CA TYR A 28 -16.44 -19.89 -11.39
C TYR A 28 -15.77 -20.83 -10.38
N SER A 29 -16.50 -21.82 -9.83
CA SER A 29 -15.96 -22.74 -8.83
C SER A 29 -14.78 -23.56 -9.36
N GLU A 30 -14.79 -23.95 -10.63
CA GLU A 30 -13.73 -24.73 -11.27
C GLU A 30 -12.40 -23.95 -11.46
N LEU A 31 -12.41 -22.62 -11.30
CA LEU A 31 -11.20 -21.80 -11.37
C LEU A 31 -10.33 -21.93 -10.12
N TRP A 32 -10.91 -22.46 -9.04
CA TRP A 32 -10.25 -22.56 -7.75
C TRP A 32 -9.64 -23.93 -7.52
N VAL A 33 -8.39 -23.93 -7.07
CA VAL A 33 -7.63 -25.14 -6.77
C VAL A 33 -7.41 -25.24 -5.27
N ARG A 34 -7.74 -26.41 -4.69
CA ARG A 34 -7.49 -26.68 -3.28
C ARG A 34 -6.06 -27.22 -3.11
N VAL A 35 -5.29 -26.55 -2.25
CA VAL A 35 -3.92 -26.92 -1.90
C VAL A 35 -3.89 -27.30 -0.42
N ALA A 36 -3.42 -28.51 -0.11
CA ALA A 36 -3.19 -28.96 1.26
C ALA A 36 -1.71 -28.84 1.60
N LEU A 37 -1.41 -28.30 2.80
CA LEU A 37 -0.05 -28.07 3.27
C LEU A 37 0.19 -28.80 4.59
N ARG A 38 1.38 -29.36 4.74
CA ARG A 38 1.88 -29.89 6.01
C ARG A 38 2.55 -28.77 6.80
N PRO A 39 2.66 -28.92 8.14
CA PRO A 39 3.43 -27.96 8.95
C PRO A 39 4.85 -27.80 8.41
N GLY A 40 5.31 -26.57 8.28
CA GLY A 40 6.62 -26.20 7.73
C GLY A 40 6.67 -26.08 6.21
N GLU A 41 5.68 -26.54 5.46
CA GLU A 41 5.64 -26.36 4.00
C GLU A 41 5.31 -24.91 3.61
N ASN A 42 5.98 -24.42 2.57
CA ASN A 42 5.70 -23.12 2.00
C ASN A 42 4.63 -23.25 0.90
N LEU A 43 3.55 -22.44 1.02
CA LEU A 43 2.63 -22.22 -0.09
C LEU A 43 3.34 -21.46 -1.21
N TRP A 44 4.05 -20.38 -0.84
CA TRP A 44 4.86 -19.57 -1.75
C TRP A 44 6.15 -19.11 -1.05
N THR A 45 7.17 -18.81 -1.86
CA THR A 45 8.45 -18.30 -1.39
C THR A 45 8.65 -16.85 -1.81
N GLU A 46 9.20 -16.02 -0.92
CA GLU A 46 9.58 -14.63 -1.17
C GLU A 46 10.46 -14.52 -2.41
N GLY A 47 10.23 -13.50 -3.24
CA GLY A 47 10.92 -13.29 -4.52
C GLY A 47 10.41 -14.16 -5.68
N GLY A 48 9.61 -15.20 -5.41
CA GLY A 48 8.96 -16.00 -6.45
C GLY A 48 7.90 -15.21 -7.22
N LEU A 49 7.53 -15.66 -8.42
CA LEU A 49 6.48 -15.00 -9.22
C LEU A 49 5.13 -15.06 -8.50
N ALA A 50 4.43 -13.92 -8.46
CA ALA A 50 3.08 -13.84 -7.91
C ALA A 50 2.04 -14.36 -8.93
N ALA A 51 1.94 -15.69 -9.06
CA ALA A 51 1.07 -16.33 -10.03
C ALA A 51 -0.35 -16.63 -9.56
N GLU A 52 -0.61 -16.51 -8.24
CA GLU A 52 -1.87 -16.91 -7.63
C GLU A 52 -2.26 -15.99 -6.48
N LEU A 53 -3.56 -15.97 -6.17
CA LEU A 53 -4.16 -15.42 -4.96
C LEU A 53 -4.71 -16.59 -4.14
N GLY A 54 -4.65 -16.55 -2.80
CA GLY A 54 -5.14 -17.62 -1.94
C GLY A 54 -6.18 -17.15 -0.92
N VAL A 55 -7.01 -18.10 -0.46
CA VAL A 55 -7.89 -17.96 0.70
C VAL A 55 -7.67 -19.14 1.63
N VAL A 56 -7.35 -18.91 2.88
CA VAL A 56 -7.15 -19.97 3.88
C VAL A 56 -8.49 -20.56 4.31
N LEU A 57 -8.68 -21.87 4.11
CA LEU A 57 -9.88 -22.59 4.54
C LEU A 57 -9.72 -23.22 5.92
N SER A 58 -8.51 -23.72 6.22
CA SER A 58 -8.18 -24.30 7.53
C SER A 58 -6.71 -24.08 7.85
N GLY A 59 -6.35 -24.12 9.14
CA GLY A 59 -4.98 -23.90 9.62
C GLY A 59 -4.58 -22.44 9.69
N GLU A 60 -3.28 -22.17 9.79
CA GLU A 60 -2.68 -20.84 9.87
C GLU A 60 -1.36 -20.82 9.09
N LEU A 61 -1.10 -19.73 8.37
CA LEU A 61 0.15 -19.52 7.64
C LEU A 61 0.93 -18.36 8.26
N ALA A 62 2.22 -18.55 8.55
CA ALA A 62 3.15 -17.47 8.89
C ALA A 62 3.54 -16.71 7.62
N VAL A 63 3.60 -15.38 7.73
CA VAL A 63 4.13 -14.48 6.69
C VAL A 63 5.57 -14.14 7.07
N VAL A 64 6.53 -14.62 6.28
CA VAL A 64 7.97 -14.45 6.56
C VAL A 64 8.60 -13.61 5.46
N SER A 65 9.17 -12.46 5.82
CA SER A 65 9.87 -11.55 4.91
C SER A 65 11.29 -11.26 5.45
N GLY A 66 12.30 -11.46 4.59
CA GLY A 66 13.69 -11.32 5.02
C GLY A 66 14.09 -12.25 6.18
N GLY A 67 13.47 -13.43 6.27
CA GLY A 67 13.71 -14.37 7.36
C GLY A 67 12.96 -14.06 8.68
N VAL A 68 12.21 -12.95 8.75
CA VAL A 68 11.47 -12.52 9.93
C VAL A 68 9.98 -12.76 9.75
N GLU A 69 9.30 -13.31 10.78
CA GLU A 69 7.85 -13.40 10.79
C GLU A 69 7.25 -11.99 10.97
N VAL A 70 6.62 -11.48 9.91
CA VAL A 70 6.01 -10.15 9.89
C VAL A 70 4.50 -10.18 10.13
N GLY A 71 3.88 -11.35 10.09
CA GLY A 71 2.45 -11.51 10.33
C GLY A 71 1.96 -12.93 10.13
N ARG A 72 0.64 -13.11 10.17
CA ARG A 72 -0.04 -14.39 9.96
C ARG A 72 -1.26 -14.24 9.08
N VAL A 73 -1.63 -15.32 8.39
CA VAL A 73 -2.87 -15.44 7.61
C VAL A 73 -3.71 -16.54 8.22
N ARG A 74 -4.95 -16.21 8.59
CA ARG A 74 -5.89 -17.10 9.27
C ARG A 74 -7.02 -17.53 8.37
N VAL A 75 -7.84 -18.46 8.87
CA VAL A 75 -9.02 -18.96 8.18
C VAL A 75 -9.92 -17.80 7.75
N GLY A 76 -10.34 -17.84 6.48
CA GLY A 76 -11.18 -16.82 5.84
C GLY A 76 -10.42 -15.58 5.36
N GLU A 77 -9.11 -15.49 5.57
CA GLU A 77 -8.29 -14.37 5.12
C GLU A 77 -7.66 -14.62 3.76
N LEU A 78 -7.40 -13.52 3.02
CA LEU A 78 -6.64 -13.54 1.77
C LEU A 78 -5.14 -13.68 2.01
N ALA A 79 -4.50 -14.36 1.08
CA ALA A 79 -3.06 -14.54 0.98
C ALA A 79 -2.55 -14.11 -0.40
N GLY A 80 -1.43 -13.40 -0.45
CA GLY A 80 -0.77 -12.96 -1.68
C GLY A 80 -1.39 -11.73 -2.36
N GLU A 81 -2.31 -11.05 -1.70
CA GLU A 81 -3.02 -9.86 -2.18
C GLU A 81 -2.09 -8.65 -2.44
N ALA A 82 -0.94 -8.59 -1.76
CA ALA A 82 0.03 -7.52 -1.96
C ALA A 82 0.72 -7.54 -3.34
N SER A 83 0.60 -8.64 -4.08
CA SER A 83 1.27 -8.83 -5.38
C SER A 83 0.37 -9.44 -6.47
N ALA A 84 -0.60 -10.29 -6.14
CA ALA A 84 -1.37 -11.03 -7.14
C ALA A 84 -2.26 -10.15 -8.04
N PHE A 85 -2.65 -8.96 -7.59
CA PHE A 85 -3.44 -8.02 -8.41
C PHE A 85 -2.60 -7.25 -9.44
N PHE A 86 -1.27 -7.38 -9.40
CA PHE A 86 -0.36 -6.63 -10.27
C PHE A 86 0.44 -7.57 -11.15
N ARG A 87 0.54 -7.23 -12.45
CA ARG A 87 1.23 -8.09 -13.42
C ARG A 87 2.74 -8.05 -13.21
N GLY A 88 3.36 -9.24 -13.25
CA GLY A 88 4.82 -9.36 -13.21
C GLY A 88 5.45 -9.10 -11.84
N GLU A 89 4.64 -8.89 -10.82
CA GLU A 89 5.11 -8.71 -9.45
C GLU A 89 5.65 -10.02 -8.87
N THR A 90 6.56 -9.89 -7.91
CA THR A 90 7.09 -11.00 -7.13
C THR A 90 6.47 -11.05 -5.74
N ARG A 91 6.56 -12.20 -5.09
CA ARG A 91 6.09 -12.37 -3.72
C ARG A 91 6.91 -11.50 -2.76
N THR A 92 6.22 -10.72 -1.95
CA THR A 92 6.83 -9.82 -0.96
C THR A 92 7.20 -10.54 0.34
N ALA A 93 6.78 -11.79 0.50
CA ALA A 93 7.06 -12.65 1.65
C ALA A 93 6.82 -14.11 1.29
N SER A 94 7.44 -15.02 2.03
CA SER A 94 7.10 -16.44 2.04
C SER A 94 5.86 -16.69 2.91
N LEU A 95 5.03 -17.66 2.53
CA LEU A 95 3.89 -18.12 3.32
C LEU A 95 4.13 -19.57 3.73
N ARG A 96 4.40 -19.81 5.02
CA ARG A 96 4.72 -21.11 5.60
C ARG A 96 3.59 -21.59 6.49
N ALA A 97 3.16 -22.84 6.31
CA ALA A 97 2.16 -23.46 7.16
C ALA A 97 2.70 -23.70 8.58
N GLU A 98 2.03 -23.18 9.60
CA GLU A 98 2.36 -23.41 11.02
C GLU A 98 1.64 -24.65 11.58
N SER A 99 0.54 -25.03 10.97
CA SER A 99 -0.26 -26.23 11.25
C SER A 99 -0.68 -26.87 9.94
N PRO A 100 -1.25 -28.09 9.92
CA PRO A 100 -1.90 -28.58 8.72
C PRO A 100 -2.90 -27.54 8.20
N ALA A 101 -2.78 -27.13 6.94
CA ALA A 101 -3.57 -26.05 6.37
C ALA A 101 -4.14 -26.42 5.00
N GLU A 102 -5.30 -25.89 4.69
CA GLU A 102 -5.90 -25.94 3.36
C GLU A 102 -6.11 -24.53 2.84
N VAL A 103 -5.73 -24.30 1.58
CA VAL A 103 -5.86 -23.01 0.90
C VAL A 103 -6.54 -23.23 -0.45
N LEU A 104 -7.54 -22.39 -0.76
CA LEU A 104 -8.04 -22.25 -2.12
C LEU A 104 -7.18 -21.27 -2.87
N THR A 105 -6.61 -21.66 -3.99
CA THR A 105 -5.84 -20.75 -4.85
C THR A 105 -6.59 -20.45 -6.14
N LEU A 106 -6.48 -19.18 -6.60
CA LEU A 106 -7.00 -18.68 -7.86
C LEU A 106 -5.84 -18.13 -8.66
N SER A 107 -5.66 -18.59 -9.91
CA SER A 107 -4.57 -18.09 -10.75
C SER A 107 -4.75 -16.60 -11.08
N VAL A 108 -3.64 -15.85 -11.21
CA VAL A 108 -3.67 -14.45 -11.67
C VAL A 108 -4.31 -14.32 -13.06
N ARG A 109 -4.15 -15.34 -13.92
CA ARG A 109 -4.83 -15.38 -15.21
C ARG A 109 -6.35 -15.38 -15.05
N ASP A 110 -6.87 -16.19 -14.13
CA ASP A 110 -8.30 -16.29 -13.87
C ASP A 110 -8.81 -15.07 -13.11
N LEU A 111 -8.01 -14.50 -12.21
CA LEU A 111 -8.31 -13.22 -11.57
C LEU A 111 -8.50 -12.10 -12.61
N ILE A 112 -7.62 -12.03 -13.63
CA ILE A 112 -7.76 -11.09 -14.75
C ILE A 112 -9.01 -11.40 -15.60
N ARG A 113 -9.34 -12.67 -15.78
CA ARG A 113 -10.57 -13.09 -16.47
C ARG A 113 -11.81 -12.58 -15.71
N LEU A 114 -11.90 -12.82 -14.40
CA LEU A 114 -12.99 -12.32 -13.54
C LEU A 114 -13.13 -10.79 -13.64
N ARG A 115 -12.00 -10.06 -13.65
CA ARG A 115 -11.98 -8.61 -13.84
C ARG A 115 -12.60 -8.19 -15.18
N ARG A 116 -12.21 -8.84 -16.28
CA ARG A 116 -12.69 -8.53 -17.63
C ARG A 116 -14.18 -8.84 -17.82
N GLU A 117 -14.64 -9.91 -17.17
CA GLU A 117 -16.05 -10.34 -17.21
C GLU A 117 -16.94 -9.52 -16.25
N GLY A 118 -16.37 -8.61 -15.45
CA GLY A 118 -17.11 -7.78 -14.49
C GLY A 118 -17.71 -8.59 -13.36
N SER A 119 -17.06 -9.70 -12.97
CA SER A 119 -17.57 -10.61 -11.95
C SER A 119 -17.62 -9.94 -10.58
N ALA A 120 -18.73 -10.17 -9.85
CA ALA A 120 -18.87 -9.73 -8.45
C ALA A 120 -17.82 -10.40 -7.54
N ILE A 121 -17.33 -11.59 -7.91
CA ILE A 121 -16.23 -12.26 -7.19
C ILE A 121 -14.96 -11.40 -7.24
N TYR A 122 -14.62 -10.82 -8.40
CA TYR A 122 -13.46 -9.94 -8.50
C TYR A 122 -13.59 -8.71 -7.59
N ASP A 123 -14.75 -8.06 -7.59
CA ASP A 123 -14.98 -6.89 -6.73
C ASP A 123 -14.90 -7.26 -5.23
N ALA A 124 -15.44 -8.41 -4.83
CA ALA A 124 -15.34 -8.91 -3.47
C ALA A 124 -13.89 -9.22 -3.06
N LEU A 125 -13.10 -9.86 -3.94
CA LEU A 125 -11.68 -10.13 -3.73
C LEU A 125 -10.88 -8.82 -3.59
N LEU A 126 -11.15 -7.84 -4.45
CA LEU A 126 -10.48 -6.54 -4.42
C LEU A 126 -10.79 -5.77 -3.13
N ARG A 127 -12.06 -5.74 -2.70
CA ARG A 127 -12.47 -5.12 -1.42
C ARG A 127 -11.82 -5.82 -0.24
N GLN A 128 -11.81 -7.15 -0.22
CA GLN A 128 -11.17 -7.91 0.85
C GLN A 128 -9.66 -7.70 0.87
N ALA A 129 -9.01 -7.60 -0.29
CA ALA A 129 -7.58 -7.29 -0.40
C ALA A 129 -7.26 -5.91 0.19
N LEU A 130 -8.07 -4.90 -0.09
CA LEU A 130 -7.93 -3.56 0.49
C LEU A 130 -8.01 -3.61 2.02
N VAL A 131 -9.03 -4.25 2.58
CA VAL A 131 -9.19 -4.41 4.04
C VAL A 131 -7.99 -5.13 4.64
N THR A 132 -7.54 -6.21 4.02
CA THR A 132 -6.38 -6.99 4.47
C THR A 132 -5.10 -6.15 4.47
N LEU A 133 -4.83 -5.40 3.39
CA LEU A 133 -3.62 -4.56 3.30
C LEU A 133 -3.64 -3.43 4.32
N VAL A 134 -4.76 -2.73 4.49
CA VAL A 134 -4.88 -1.66 5.51
C VAL A 134 -4.59 -2.19 6.91
N ARG A 135 -5.15 -3.35 7.27
CA ARG A 135 -4.90 -3.99 8.57
C ARG A 135 -3.44 -4.39 8.76
N ARG A 136 -2.82 -4.96 7.71
CA ARG A 136 -1.40 -5.36 7.77
C ARG A 136 -0.47 -4.17 7.88
N VAL A 137 -0.69 -3.11 7.11
CA VAL A 137 0.08 -1.86 7.24
C VAL A 137 0.00 -1.34 8.67
N ARG A 138 -1.22 -1.19 9.22
CA ARG A 138 -1.41 -0.72 10.61
C ARG A 138 -0.72 -1.62 11.65
N ALA A 139 -0.80 -2.95 11.49
CA ALA A 139 -0.16 -3.89 12.41
C ALA A 139 1.38 -3.79 12.35
N THR A 140 1.94 -3.67 11.14
CA THR A 140 3.39 -3.50 10.94
C THR A 140 3.87 -2.19 11.55
N ASP A 141 3.15 -1.10 11.34
CA ASP A 141 3.46 0.22 11.89
C ASP A 141 3.44 0.22 13.42
N LEU A 142 2.43 -0.40 14.03
CA LEU A 142 2.36 -0.56 15.49
C LEU A 142 3.56 -1.35 16.02
N ARG A 143 3.98 -2.40 15.32
CA ARG A 143 5.13 -3.22 15.72
C ARG A 143 6.44 -2.44 15.64
N ILE A 144 6.62 -1.63 14.59
CA ILE A 144 7.77 -0.73 14.46
C ILE A 144 7.78 0.28 15.63
N ALA A 145 6.62 0.90 15.93
CA ALA A 145 6.50 1.85 17.04
C ALA A 145 6.80 1.22 18.40
N GLN A 146 6.39 -0.03 18.63
CA GLN A 146 6.71 -0.78 19.86
C GLN A 146 8.22 -1.07 19.99
N LEU A 147 8.88 -1.41 18.88
CA LEU A 147 10.34 -1.59 18.86
C LEU A 147 11.07 -0.29 19.18
N ALA A 148 10.55 0.85 18.72
CA ALA A 148 11.08 2.18 19.00
C ALA A 148 10.97 2.59 20.47
N GLN A 149 9.87 2.26 21.14
CA GLN A 149 9.61 2.66 22.53
C GLN A 149 10.49 1.92 23.55
N GLY A 150 11.13 0.81 23.18
CA GLY A 150 12.10 0.09 24.00
C GLY A 150 13.45 0.81 24.19
N GLY A 151 13.76 1.81 23.34
CA GLY A 151 14.84 2.78 23.53
C GLY A 151 14.26 4.06 24.14
N ARG A 152 14.85 4.57 25.22
CA ARG A 152 14.47 5.85 25.83
C ARG A 152 14.63 6.97 24.80
N ALA A 153 13.54 7.31 24.10
CA ALA A 153 13.53 8.40 23.13
C ALA A 153 13.59 9.75 23.87
N ALA A 154 14.70 10.43 23.77
CA ALA A 154 14.77 11.84 24.14
C ALA A 154 13.99 12.67 23.07
N PRO A 155 13.18 13.64 23.48
CA PRO A 155 12.36 14.41 22.55
C PRO A 155 13.21 15.34 21.67
N ALA A 156 13.03 15.25 20.36
CA ALA A 156 13.57 16.26 19.46
C ALA A 156 12.90 17.62 19.75
N LYS A 157 13.71 18.59 20.14
CA LYS A 157 13.26 19.97 20.28
C LYS A 157 12.95 20.55 18.89
N SER A 158 11.66 20.69 18.58
CA SER A 158 11.22 21.56 17.50
C SER A 158 11.12 22.99 18.05
N GLU A 159 12.24 23.68 18.15
CA GLU A 159 12.25 25.11 18.56
C GLU A 159 11.89 26.08 17.41
N ALA A 160 11.69 25.59 16.19
CA ALA A 160 11.35 26.43 15.04
C ALA A 160 9.85 26.88 15.01
N GLY A 161 9.02 26.45 15.96
CA GLY A 161 7.56 26.51 15.79
C GLY A 161 6.89 27.88 16.05
N LEU A 162 7.35 28.67 17.00
CA LEU A 162 6.59 29.85 17.44
C LEU A 162 6.88 31.11 16.61
N LEU A 163 8.13 31.41 16.35
CA LEU A 163 8.50 32.59 15.53
C LEU A 163 8.10 32.41 14.07
N THR A 164 8.19 31.20 13.53
CA THR A 164 7.76 30.90 12.16
C THR A 164 6.24 31.01 12.02
N ARG A 165 5.46 30.63 13.03
CA ARG A 165 3.99 30.79 13.05
C ARG A 165 3.56 32.25 13.08
N VAL A 166 4.24 33.10 13.84
CA VAL A 166 3.93 34.55 13.91
C VAL A 166 4.27 35.23 12.58
N TRP A 167 5.40 34.92 11.95
CA TRP A 167 5.76 35.44 10.62
C TRP A 167 4.84 34.96 9.50
N ARG A 168 4.31 33.73 9.58
CA ARG A 168 3.33 33.19 8.63
C ARG A 168 1.97 33.90 8.72
N ALA A 169 1.52 34.26 9.93
CA ALA A 169 0.25 34.96 10.14
C ALA A 169 0.23 36.38 9.57
N LEU A 170 1.38 36.92 9.20
CA LEU A 170 1.53 38.29 8.67
C LEU A 170 1.68 38.34 7.14
N ARG A 171 1.72 37.20 6.44
CA ARG A 171 1.71 37.19 4.97
C ARG A 171 0.28 37.39 4.45
N PRO A 172 0.07 38.31 3.44
CA PRO A 172 -1.22 38.38 2.79
C PRO A 172 -1.58 37.03 2.17
N GLU A 173 -2.75 36.50 2.51
CA GLU A 173 -3.31 35.28 1.91
C GLU A 173 -3.50 35.54 0.41
N SER A 174 -2.60 35.04 -0.41
CA SER A 174 -2.89 34.92 -1.84
C SER A 174 -3.88 33.75 -1.99
N ALA A 175 -5.08 34.07 -2.47
CA ALA A 175 -6.01 33.00 -2.88
C ALA A 175 -5.29 32.10 -3.90
N PRO A 176 -5.35 30.77 -3.76
CA PRO A 176 -4.76 29.89 -4.74
C PRO A 176 -5.40 30.17 -6.11
N GLY A 177 -4.59 30.12 -7.18
CA GLY A 177 -5.07 30.22 -8.56
C GLY A 177 -6.14 29.15 -8.87
N PRO A 178 -6.54 28.98 -10.14
CA PRO A 178 -7.47 27.93 -10.52
C PRO A 178 -6.92 26.53 -10.15
N ALA A 179 -7.80 25.60 -9.77
CA ALA A 179 -7.40 24.23 -9.44
C ALA A 179 -6.65 23.58 -10.61
N PRO A 180 -5.44 22.98 -10.38
CA PRO A 180 -4.74 22.23 -11.41
C PRO A 180 -5.56 21.03 -11.87
N SER A 181 -5.44 20.59 -13.14
CA SER A 181 -6.12 19.38 -13.59
C SER A 181 -5.65 18.12 -12.83
N LEU A 182 -6.59 17.24 -12.48
CA LEU A 182 -6.31 15.99 -11.75
C LEU A 182 -5.79 14.89 -12.66
N GLU A 183 -6.23 14.83 -13.93
CA GLU A 183 -5.90 13.73 -14.86
C GLU A 183 -4.39 13.49 -15.00
N PRO A 184 -3.52 14.52 -15.10
CA PRO A 184 -2.08 14.31 -15.16
C PRO A 184 -1.49 13.65 -13.91
N LEU A 185 -2.11 13.87 -12.74
CA LEU A 185 -1.69 13.23 -11.49
C LEU A 185 -2.14 11.75 -11.45
N LEU A 186 -3.37 11.48 -11.86
CA LEU A 186 -3.87 10.10 -11.97
C LEU A 186 -3.04 9.26 -12.94
N ARG A 187 -2.64 9.82 -14.08
CA ARG A 187 -1.81 9.13 -15.08
C ARG A 187 -0.38 8.84 -14.59
N LYS A 188 0.10 9.51 -13.56
CA LYS A 188 1.38 9.17 -12.93
C LYS A 188 1.31 7.89 -12.10
N MET A 189 0.13 7.49 -11.64
CA MET A 189 -0.04 6.24 -10.90
C MET A 189 0.17 5.04 -11.84
N PRO A 190 1.15 4.15 -11.57
CA PRO A 190 1.51 3.07 -12.52
C PRO A 190 0.33 2.18 -12.90
N VAL A 191 -0.56 1.89 -11.97
CA VAL A 191 -1.75 1.04 -12.19
C VAL A 191 -2.79 1.69 -13.11
N LEU A 192 -2.81 3.02 -13.21
CA LEU A 192 -3.73 3.78 -14.06
C LEU A 192 -3.14 4.11 -15.45
N ARG A 193 -1.85 3.86 -15.69
CA ARG A 193 -1.22 4.12 -17.00
C ARG A 193 -1.89 3.39 -18.17
N PRO A 194 -2.36 2.13 -18.01
CA PRO A 194 -3.03 1.41 -19.09
C PRO A 194 -4.50 1.83 -19.32
N ALA A 195 -5.06 2.69 -18.47
CA ALA A 195 -6.45 3.11 -18.58
C ALA A 195 -6.65 4.10 -19.76
N ASP A 196 -7.79 3.97 -20.41
CA ASP A 196 -8.16 4.85 -21.52
C ASP A 196 -8.36 6.30 -21.04
N PRO A 197 -8.18 7.31 -21.93
CA PRO A 197 -8.41 8.72 -21.58
C PRO A 197 -9.79 9.00 -20.99
N GLU A 198 -10.82 8.34 -21.51
CA GLU A 198 -12.21 8.49 -21.04
C GLU A 198 -12.37 7.94 -19.63
N GLU A 199 -11.75 6.79 -19.33
CA GLU A 199 -11.74 6.18 -17.99
C GLU A 199 -11.09 7.09 -16.95
N ILE A 200 -9.97 7.72 -17.29
CA ILE A 200 -9.30 8.68 -16.42
C ILE A 200 -10.16 9.92 -16.18
N THR A 201 -10.84 10.40 -17.22
CA THR A 201 -11.76 11.55 -17.09
C THR A 201 -12.97 11.20 -16.22
N GLU A 202 -13.56 10.01 -16.37
CA GLU A 202 -14.64 9.52 -15.50
C GLU A 202 -14.16 9.37 -14.06
N LEU A 203 -12.96 8.83 -13.87
CA LEU A 203 -12.34 8.73 -12.55
C LEU A 203 -12.13 10.11 -11.92
N ALA A 204 -11.63 11.08 -12.68
CA ALA A 204 -11.41 12.43 -12.18
C ALA A 204 -12.70 13.12 -11.71
N ARG A 205 -13.86 12.80 -12.32
CA ARG A 205 -15.17 13.32 -11.93
C ARG A 205 -15.66 12.86 -10.55
N LEU A 206 -15.09 11.77 -10.01
CA LEU A 206 -15.39 11.31 -8.65
C LEU A 206 -14.77 12.21 -7.57
N PHE A 207 -13.86 13.11 -7.98
CA PHE A 207 -13.14 13.98 -7.07
C PHE A 207 -13.68 15.41 -7.12
N THR A 208 -13.70 16.03 -5.95
CA THR A 208 -14.03 17.46 -5.78
C THR A 208 -12.75 18.22 -5.46
N ALA A 209 -12.48 19.29 -6.22
CA ALA A 209 -11.36 20.19 -5.93
C ALA A 209 -11.70 21.06 -4.72
N GLU A 210 -10.81 21.10 -3.73
CA GLU A 210 -10.94 21.93 -2.52
C GLU A 210 -9.67 22.77 -2.35
N PRO A 211 -9.78 24.10 -2.20
CA PRO A 211 -8.62 24.93 -1.86
C PRO A 211 -8.20 24.66 -0.42
N MET A 212 -6.91 24.66 -0.17
CA MET A 212 -6.37 24.60 1.19
C MET A 212 -5.54 25.83 1.50
N LYS A 213 -5.67 26.32 2.72
CA LYS A 213 -4.91 27.46 3.25
C LYS A 213 -3.75 26.96 4.11
N GLU A 214 -2.65 27.70 4.14
CA GLU A 214 -1.56 27.45 5.07
C GLU A 214 -2.08 27.50 6.52
N GLY A 215 -1.70 26.50 7.35
CA GLY A 215 -2.18 26.32 8.72
C GLY A 215 -3.55 25.67 8.86
N GLN A 216 -4.25 25.40 7.76
CA GLN A 216 -5.56 24.73 7.80
C GLN A 216 -5.42 23.28 8.27
N THR A 217 -6.20 22.90 9.28
CA THR A 217 -6.38 21.50 9.65
C THR A 217 -7.36 20.83 8.70
N ILE A 218 -6.89 19.84 7.92
CA ILE A 218 -7.71 19.09 6.97
C ILE A 218 -8.58 18.08 7.73
N PHE A 219 -7.97 17.36 8.66
CA PHE A 219 -8.67 16.52 9.64
C PHE A 219 -7.79 16.28 10.87
N MET A 220 -8.42 15.91 11.98
CA MET A 220 -7.75 15.63 13.25
C MET A 220 -7.70 14.11 13.52
N GLU A 221 -6.63 13.67 14.21
CA GLU A 221 -6.54 12.33 14.81
C GLU A 221 -7.76 12.06 15.69
N GLY A 222 -8.31 10.85 15.62
CA GLY A 222 -9.50 10.46 16.36
C GLY A 222 -10.84 10.90 15.75
N SER A 223 -10.86 11.85 14.78
CA SER A 223 -12.09 12.23 14.10
C SER A 223 -12.59 11.14 13.15
N PRO A 224 -13.89 11.04 12.86
CA PRO A 224 -14.40 10.11 11.86
C PRO A 224 -13.84 10.45 10.49
N GLY A 225 -13.52 9.41 9.71
CA GLY A 225 -12.96 9.56 8.37
C GLY A 225 -13.93 9.13 7.29
N GLU A 226 -14.34 10.06 6.43
CA GLU A 226 -15.32 9.83 5.35
C GLU A 226 -14.77 10.15 3.96
N ALA A 227 -13.52 10.58 3.86
CA ALA A 227 -12.91 10.99 2.60
C ALA A 227 -11.40 10.70 2.56
N ALA A 228 -10.85 10.61 1.34
CA ALA A 228 -9.42 10.67 1.08
C ALA A 228 -9.08 11.84 0.16
N TYR A 229 -7.81 12.17 0.08
CA TYR A 229 -7.33 13.37 -0.58
C TYR A 229 -6.08 13.07 -1.42
N ILE A 230 -5.98 13.73 -2.59
CA ILE A 230 -4.76 13.83 -3.39
C ILE A 230 -4.29 15.28 -3.36
N ILE A 231 -3.02 15.52 -3.09
CA ILE A 231 -2.44 16.87 -3.13
C ILE A 231 -2.19 17.25 -4.60
N ALA A 232 -2.89 18.25 -5.09
CA ALA A 232 -2.67 18.80 -6.43
C ALA A 232 -1.61 19.91 -6.42
N GLU A 233 -1.56 20.68 -5.33
CA GLU A 233 -0.60 21.78 -5.11
C GLU A 233 -0.47 22.03 -3.60
N GLY A 234 0.72 22.49 -3.16
CA GLY A 234 1.02 22.76 -1.76
C GLY A 234 1.57 21.55 -1.02
N LYS A 235 1.61 21.65 0.32
CA LYS A 235 2.17 20.61 1.21
C LYS A 235 1.31 20.41 2.45
N VAL A 236 1.31 19.16 2.93
CA VAL A 236 0.57 18.73 4.12
C VAL A 236 1.50 17.99 5.07
N GLU A 237 1.49 18.36 6.35
CA GLU A 237 2.15 17.61 7.41
C GLU A 237 1.18 16.65 8.07
N VAL A 238 1.66 15.44 8.31
CA VAL A 238 0.97 14.37 9.05
C VAL A 238 1.55 14.33 10.45
N LEU A 239 0.69 14.54 11.45
CA LEU A 239 1.07 14.64 12.85
C LEU A 239 0.30 13.63 13.69
N ARG A 240 0.98 13.01 14.66
CA ARG A 240 0.35 12.14 15.66
C ARG A 240 0.59 12.71 17.07
N HIS A 241 -0.45 12.64 17.89
CA HIS A 241 -0.31 13.02 19.30
C HIS A 241 0.40 11.90 20.07
N VAL A 242 1.49 12.28 20.72
CA VAL A 242 2.20 11.40 21.67
C VAL A 242 1.79 11.86 23.07
N ARG A 243 1.71 10.95 24.04
CA ARG A 243 1.32 11.27 25.43
C ARG A 243 2.06 12.52 25.93
N GLY A 244 1.30 13.55 26.34
CA GLY A 244 1.81 14.80 26.91
C GLY A 244 1.97 15.93 25.89
N GLU A 245 0.87 16.43 25.28
CA GLU A 245 0.76 17.66 24.47
C GLU A 245 1.76 17.86 23.31
N ARG A 246 2.57 16.84 22.99
CA ARG A 246 3.55 16.90 21.90
C ARG A 246 3.01 16.18 20.67
N ALA A 247 3.01 16.90 19.54
CA ALA A 247 2.75 16.31 18.25
C ALA A 247 4.08 15.82 17.64
N GLU A 248 4.10 14.57 17.18
CA GLU A 248 5.21 13.98 16.42
C GLU A 248 4.93 14.18 14.94
N LEU A 249 5.87 14.81 14.21
CA LEU A 249 5.80 14.90 12.76
C LEU A 249 6.11 13.53 12.17
N LEU A 250 5.10 12.98 11.55
CA LEU A 250 5.20 11.69 10.91
C LEU A 250 5.70 11.82 9.47
N ALA A 251 5.13 12.70 8.66
CA ALA A 251 5.51 12.94 7.27
C ALA A 251 5.20 14.35 6.81
N THR A 252 5.88 14.75 5.75
CA THR A 252 5.48 15.87 4.89
C THR A 252 5.06 15.30 3.54
N LEU A 253 3.83 15.55 3.15
CA LEU A 253 3.22 15.10 1.91
C LEU A 253 3.25 16.23 0.89
N GLU A 254 3.49 15.87 -0.38
CA GLU A 254 3.66 16.80 -1.48
C GLU A 254 2.72 16.45 -2.65
N ARG A 255 2.83 17.22 -3.73
CA ARG A 255 2.01 17.05 -4.94
C ARG A 255 2.03 15.60 -5.46
N GLY A 256 0.84 15.02 -5.63
CA GLY A 256 0.61 13.66 -6.10
C GLY A 256 0.43 12.64 -4.97
N ASP A 257 0.72 13.02 -3.71
CA ASP A 257 0.54 12.11 -2.58
C ASP A 257 -0.94 11.95 -2.24
N LEU A 258 -1.32 10.68 -1.98
CA LEU A 258 -2.65 10.27 -1.52
C LEU A 258 -2.62 10.09 0.00
N PHE A 259 -3.57 10.67 0.73
CA PHE A 259 -3.68 10.49 2.17
C PHE A 259 -5.13 10.36 2.65
N GLY A 260 -5.32 9.84 3.85
CA GLY A 260 -6.64 9.61 4.44
C GLY A 260 -7.40 8.39 3.87
N ALA A 261 -6.80 7.61 2.96
CA ALA A 261 -7.45 6.48 2.29
C ALA A 261 -7.80 5.30 3.22
N ASN A 262 -7.12 5.15 4.36
CA ASN A 262 -7.40 4.07 5.31
C ASN A 262 -8.87 4.03 5.76
N THR A 263 -9.49 5.19 5.93
CA THR A 263 -10.89 5.31 6.38
C THR A 263 -11.92 5.13 5.27
N LEU A 264 -11.50 5.15 4.00
CA LEU A 264 -12.36 4.75 2.87
C LEU A 264 -12.59 3.24 2.86
N VAL A 265 -11.57 2.48 3.26
CA VAL A 265 -11.56 1.02 3.23
C VAL A 265 -12.21 0.43 4.48
N GLU A 266 -11.83 0.96 5.65
CA GLU A 266 -12.41 0.60 6.94
C GLU A 266 -12.95 1.85 7.62
N THR A 267 -14.26 1.85 7.89
CA THR A 267 -14.87 2.90 8.70
C THR A 267 -14.18 2.96 10.07
N GLY A 268 -13.76 4.15 10.48
CA GLY A 268 -13.06 4.31 11.75
C GLY A 268 -12.52 5.72 11.96
N ALA A 269 -11.82 5.88 13.06
CA ALA A 269 -11.19 7.14 13.41
C ALA A 269 -9.90 7.36 12.59
N ARG A 270 -9.61 8.62 12.30
CA ARG A 270 -8.33 9.06 11.72
C ARG A 270 -7.18 8.66 12.64
N THR A 271 -6.13 8.09 12.07
CA THR A 271 -4.95 7.62 12.82
C THR A 271 -3.90 8.70 13.05
N ALA A 272 -4.07 9.86 12.44
CA ALA A 272 -3.20 11.03 12.55
C ALA A 272 -3.97 12.29 12.18
N SER A 273 -3.44 13.46 12.55
CA SER A 273 -3.89 14.78 12.10
C SER A 273 -3.15 15.19 10.83
N CYS A 274 -3.83 15.87 9.90
CA CYS A 274 -3.23 16.43 8.70
C CYS A 274 -3.44 17.94 8.66
N ILE A 275 -2.32 18.68 8.53
CA ILE A 275 -2.31 20.15 8.54
C ILE A 275 -1.60 20.64 7.28
N ALA A 276 -2.22 21.55 6.54
CA ALA A 276 -1.58 22.21 5.41
C ALA A 276 -0.48 23.17 5.91
N VAL A 277 0.74 23.00 5.40
CA VAL A 277 1.88 23.87 5.71
C VAL A 277 2.28 24.76 4.55
N GLU A 278 1.65 24.54 3.40
CA GLU A 278 1.74 25.38 2.21
C GLU A 278 0.36 25.43 1.55
N ALA A 279 -0.13 26.62 1.22
CA ALA A 279 -1.41 26.79 0.56
C ALA A 279 -1.42 26.14 -0.83
N GLY A 280 -2.60 25.69 -1.29
CA GLY A 280 -2.72 25.03 -2.58
C GLY A 280 -4.08 24.39 -2.81
N TRP A 281 -4.09 23.21 -3.44
CA TRP A 281 -5.29 22.49 -3.83
C TRP A 281 -5.24 21.01 -3.45
N LEU A 282 -6.37 20.52 -2.94
CA LEU A 282 -6.64 19.12 -2.71
C LEU A 282 -7.72 18.63 -3.67
N TYR A 283 -7.64 17.35 -4.04
CA TYR A 283 -8.75 16.63 -4.64
C TYR A 283 -9.29 15.62 -3.64
N ARG A 284 -10.55 15.82 -3.22
CA ARG A 284 -11.26 14.99 -2.26
C ARG A 284 -12.11 13.93 -2.97
N ILE A 285 -12.11 12.70 -2.46
CA ILE A 285 -13.06 11.65 -2.80
C ILE A 285 -13.76 11.14 -1.55
N ASP A 286 -15.10 11.05 -1.58
CA ASP A 286 -15.89 10.58 -0.46
C ASP A 286 -15.95 9.03 -0.41
N ALA A 287 -16.14 8.48 0.79
CA ALA A 287 -16.28 7.05 1.00
C ALA A 287 -17.46 6.45 0.23
N LYS A 288 -18.56 7.21 0.06
CA LYS A 288 -19.72 6.78 -0.74
C LYS A 288 -19.36 6.52 -2.20
N ASP A 289 -18.52 7.39 -2.81
CA ASP A 289 -18.12 7.28 -4.21
C ASP A 289 -17.06 6.17 -4.39
N PHE A 290 -16.16 6.02 -3.40
CA PHE A 290 -15.22 4.90 -3.34
C PHE A 290 -15.91 3.55 -3.26
N ASN A 291 -16.99 3.46 -2.46
CA ASN A 291 -17.73 2.23 -2.22
C ASN A 291 -18.90 2.00 -3.18
N ALA A 292 -19.20 2.94 -4.07
CA ALA A 292 -20.29 2.80 -5.03
C ALA A 292 -20.12 1.51 -5.86
N PRO A 293 -21.18 0.69 -6.00
CA PRO A 293 -21.10 -0.50 -6.83
C PRO A 293 -20.99 -0.12 -8.30
N SER A 294 -20.11 -0.80 -9.04
CA SER A 294 -20.18 -1.00 -10.49
C SER A 294 -19.76 0.13 -11.44
N ALA A 295 -19.41 1.32 -11.02
CA ALA A 295 -18.78 2.24 -11.95
C ALA A 295 -17.33 1.78 -12.23
N ARG A 296 -16.96 1.62 -13.51
CA ARG A 296 -15.60 1.23 -13.94
C ARG A 296 -14.53 2.15 -13.34
N ALA A 297 -14.83 3.43 -13.25
CA ALA A 297 -14.01 4.43 -12.56
C ALA A 297 -13.76 4.09 -11.07
N GLY A 298 -14.80 3.66 -10.34
CA GLY A 298 -14.65 3.23 -8.95
C GLY A 298 -13.80 1.98 -8.80
N LEU A 299 -13.89 1.03 -9.74
CA LEU A 299 -13.04 -0.15 -9.79
C LEU A 299 -11.57 0.23 -9.99
N LEU A 300 -11.28 1.07 -10.98
CA LEU A 300 -9.93 1.60 -11.26
C LEU A 300 -9.35 2.32 -10.05
N TRP A 301 -10.17 3.10 -9.35
CA TRP A 301 -9.72 3.79 -8.16
C TRP A 301 -9.39 2.83 -7.01
N ARG A 302 -10.22 1.81 -6.77
CA ARG A 302 -9.92 0.76 -5.78
C ARG A 302 -8.63 0.01 -6.12
N GLU A 303 -8.37 -0.30 -7.39
CA GLU A 303 -7.10 -0.89 -7.83
C GLU A 303 -5.91 0.05 -7.58
N ALA A 304 -6.07 1.35 -7.83
CA ALA A 304 -5.02 2.34 -7.54
C ALA A 304 -4.72 2.45 -6.05
N VAL A 305 -5.74 2.49 -5.21
CA VAL A 305 -5.60 2.49 -3.75
C VAL A 305 -4.97 1.19 -3.25
N LEU A 306 -5.33 0.03 -3.83
CA LEU A 306 -4.71 -1.26 -3.50
C LEU A 306 -3.21 -1.24 -3.81
N ALA A 307 -2.82 -0.73 -4.98
CA ALA A 307 -1.40 -0.61 -5.36
C ALA A 307 -0.62 0.29 -4.40
N ALA A 308 -1.24 1.37 -3.96
CA ALA A 308 -0.69 2.28 -2.98
C ALA A 308 -0.42 1.57 -1.63
N PHE A 309 -1.40 0.86 -1.09
CA PHE A 309 -1.23 0.10 0.15
C PHE A 309 -0.24 -1.07 0.01
N ALA A 310 -0.21 -1.75 -1.12
CA ALA A 310 0.77 -2.80 -1.38
C ALA A 310 2.21 -2.25 -1.36
N SER A 311 2.43 -1.07 -1.96
CA SER A 311 3.72 -0.38 -1.90
C SER A 311 4.08 0.05 -0.47
N GLN A 312 3.11 0.61 0.27
CA GLN A 312 3.29 1.01 1.66
C GLN A 312 3.64 -0.19 2.55
N LEU A 313 2.97 -1.33 2.39
CA LEU A 313 3.26 -2.55 3.15
C LEU A 313 4.68 -3.07 2.87
N ARG A 314 5.14 -3.05 1.60
CA ARG A 314 6.53 -3.42 1.26
C ARG A 314 7.52 -2.54 2.01
N SER A 315 7.34 -1.22 1.98
CA SER A 315 8.20 -0.27 2.69
C SER A 315 8.18 -0.49 4.20
N ALA A 316 7.00 -0.71 4.78
CA ALA A 316 6.85 -0.98 6.21
C ALA A 316 7.53 -2.29 6.63
N ASN A 317 7.43 -3.37 5.84
CA ASN A 317 8.11 -4.63 6.12
C ASN A 317 9.63 -4.47 6.05
N HIS A 318 10.16 -3.75 5.07
CA HIS A 318 11.61 -3.45 5.00
C HIS A 318 12.09 -2.62 6.20
N ALA A 319 11.30 -1.66 6.66
CA ALA A 319 11.62 -0.88 7.85
C ALA A 319 11.56 -1.74 9.13
N LEU A 320 10.58 -2.63 9.24
CA LEU A 320 10.47 -3.56 10.35
C LEU A 320 11.68 -4.48 10.44
N ASN A 321 12.11 -5.07 9.32
CA ASN A 321 13.28 -5.95 9.28
C ASN A 321 14.53 -5.20 9.74
N ARG A 322 14.79 -3.99 9.23
CA ARG A 322 15.91 -3.15 9.66
C ARG A 322 15.84 -2.78 11.14
N ALA A 323 14.63 -2.48 11.66
CA ALA A 323 14.46 -2.17 13.07
C ALA A 323 14.77 -3.38 13.98
N ILE A 324 14.44 -4.59 13.54
CA ILE A 324 14.75 -5.83 14.26
C ILE A 324 16.26 -6.11 14.24
N GLU A 325 16.92 -5.97 13.08
CA GLU A 325 18.35 -6.13 12.94
C GLU A 325 19.13 -5.14 13.83
N LEU A 326 18.73 -3.86 13.80
CA LEU A 326 19.34 -2.82 14.64
C LEU A 326 19.18 -3.14 16.13
N LYS A 327 18.00 -3.62 16.55
CA LYS A 327 17.78 -4.02 17.94
C LYS A 327 18.61 -5.24 18.34
N ALA A 328 18.81 -6.20 17.44
CA ALA A 328 19.65 -7.37 17.67
C ALA A 328 21.13 -6.99 17.84
N SER A 329 21.65 -6.08 17.00
CA SER A 329 23.04 -5.58 17.12
C SER A 329 23.28 -4.83 18.43
N LEU A 330 22.33 -4.01 18.88
CA LEU A 330 22.41 -3.31 20.17
C LEU A 330 22.44 -4.24 21.41
N HIS A 331 21.85 -5.42 21.32
CA HIS A 331 21.90 -6.41 22.41
C HIS A 331 23.16 -7.28 22.35
N GLY A 332 23.82 -7.36 21.19
CA GLY A 332 25.10 -8.07 21.03
C GLY A 332 26.33 -7.29 21.48
N GLU A 333 26.25 -5.94 21.50
CA GLU A 333 27.38 -5.03 21.80
C GLU A 333 27.36 -4.46 23.25
N HIS A 334 27.00 -5.25 24.25
CA HIS A 334 27.05 -4.78 25.65
C HIS A 334 28.49 -4.67 26.18
N SER A 335 29.39 -3.99 25.43
CA SER A 335 30.77 -3.73 25.90
C SER A 335 31.33 -2.33 25.65
N ASP A 336 30.70 -1.40 24.92
CA ASP A 336 31.24 -0.05 24.80
C ASP A 336 30.16 1.07 24.78
N ALA A 337 30.26 1.94 25.77
CA ALA A 337 29.24 2.91 26.20
C ALA A 337 29.20 4.24 25.41
N THR A 338 29.61 4.31 24.14
CA THR A 338 29.68 5.59 23.39
C THR A 338 28.80 5.71 22.13
N ALA A 339 28.02 4.70 21.78
CA ALA A 339 27.27 4.64 20.50
C ALA A 339 25.79 5.11 20.57
N SER A 340 25.37 5.80 21.64
CA SER A 340 23.93 6.05 21.92
C SER A 340 23.24 7.10 21.01
N GLY A 341 23.98 8.04 20.41
CA GLY A 341 23.39 9.16 19.64
C GLY A 341 23.06 8.84 18.17
N ASP A 342 23.93 8.09 17.52
CA ASP A 342 23.78 7.80 16.05
C ASP A 342 22.70 6.75 15.78
N ASN A 343 22.45 5.86 16.73
CA ASN A 343 21.44 4.80 16.60
C ASN A 343 20.00 5.33 16.69
N GLU A 344 19.77 6.41 17.47
CA GLU A 344 18.45 7.03 17.59
C GLU A 344 18.07 7.82 16.33
N ALA A 345 19.03 8.48 15.70
CA ALA A 345 18.85 9.15 14.40
C ALA A 345 18.49 8.13 13.30
N SER A 346 19.21 7.01 13.25
CA SER A 346 18.96 5.90 12.30
C SER A 346 17.58 5.27 12.49
N PHE A 347 17.11 5.14 13.73
CA PHE A 347 15.78 4.60 14.03
C PHE A 347 14.64 5.55 13.60
N ARG A 348 14.82 6.86 13.77
CA ARG A 348 13.88 7.88 13.27
C ARG A 348 13.83 7.93 11.75
N GLU A 349 14.95 7.74 11.09
CA GLU A 349 15.02 7.65 9.63
C GLU A 349 14.31 6.40 9.11
N LEU A 350 14.40 5.27 9.84
CA LEU A 350 13.65 4.05 9.55
C LEU A 350 12.14 4.24 9.70
N LEU A 351 11.68 4.95 10.73
CA LEU A 351 10.27 5.30 10.87
C LEU A 351 9.78 6.19 9.71
N ARG A 352 10.60 7.13 9.24
CA ARG A 352 10.28 7.95 8.06
C ARG A 352 10.27 7.13 6.78
N ALA A 353 11.17 6.16 6.64
CA ALA A 353 11.27 5.29 5.47
C ALA A 353 10.18 4.21 5.42
N SER A 354 9.51 3.91 6.55
CA SER A 354 8.49 2.84 6.61
C SER A 354 7.22 3.12 5.81
N GLY A 355 7.05 4.34 5.27
CA GLY A 355 5.83 4.73 4.59
C GLY A 355 4.63 4.93 5.52
N PHE A 356 4.84 4.75 6.86
CA PHE A 356 3.86 5.14 7.88
C PHE A 356 3.35 6.56 7.62
N LEU A 357 4.13 7.30 6.91
CA LEU A 357 4.22 8.71 6.84
C LEU A 357 4.14 9.25 5.42
N GLN A 358 4.31 8.40 4.43
CA GLN A 358 4.16 8.79 3.05
C GLN A 358 2.82 8.27 2.56
N GLY A 359 1.93 9.20 2.26
CA GLY A 359 0.88 8.92 1.30
C GLY A 359 1.57 8.27 0.09
N ALA A 360 0.91 7.30 -0.54
CA ALA A 360 1.50 6.54 -1.63
C ALA A 360 2.17 7.48 -2.63
N ARG A 361 3.47 7.62 -2.53
CA ARG A 361 4.21 8.35 -3.55
C ARG A 361 3.99 7.62 -4.85
N THR A 362 3.59 8.35 -5.87
CA THR A 362 3.77 7.94 -7.26
C THR A 362 5.27 7.94 -7.54
N SER A 363 6.05 7.14 -6.80
CA SER A 363 7.49 7.13 -6.95
C SER A 363 7.83 6.50 -8.28
N ASP A 364 8.63 7.25 -9.07
CA ASP A 364 9.47 6.71 -10.10
C ASP A 364 10.43 5.69 -9.47
N ALA A 365 9.95 4.47 -9.25
CA ALA A 365 10.85 3.34 -9.18
C ALA A 365 11.49 3.27 -10.56
N HIS A 366 12.75 3.65 -10.67
CA HIS A 366 13.60 3.40 -11.81
C HIS A 366 13.51 1.91 -12.17
N LEU A 367 12.57 1.58 -13.03
CA LEU A 367 12.71 0.47 -13.94
C LEU A 367 13.72 0.97 -14.95
N GLY A 368 14.99 0.57 -14.75
CA GLY A 368 16.06 0.85 -15.68
C GLY A 368 15.60 0.46 -17.09
N ASP A 369 15.63 1.43 -17.97
CA ASP A 369 15.43 1.25 -19.39
C ASP A 369 16.48 0.23 -19.90
N PRO A 370 16.09 -0.95 -20.41
CA PRO A 370 17.06 -1.91 -20.94
C PRO A 370 17.57 -1.55 -22.34
N GLU A 371 17.31 -0.35 -22.85
CA GLU A 371 17.74 0.09 -24.18
C GLU A 371 18.75 1.24 -24.14
N SER A 372 19.93 1.04 -23.57
CA SER A 372 21.09 1.87 -23.88
C SER A 372 22.41 1.10 -23.78
N LYS A 373 22.48 -0.03 -24.43
CA LYS A 373 23.77 -0.63 -24.87
C LYS A 373 23.70 -1.01 -26.33
N SER A 374 23.54 -0.02 -27.20
CA SER A 374 23.95 -0.14 -28.59
C SER A 374 25.48 -0.01 -28.64
N ASN A 375 26.14 -1.15 -28.68
CA ASN A 375 27.52 -1.28 -29.03
C ASN A 375 27.73 -0.70 -30.45
N PRO A 376 28.65 0.24 -30.70
CA PRO A 376 28.99 0.64 -32.04
C PRO A 376 29.74 -0.49 -32.75
N LEU A 377 29.18 -0.96 -33.85
CA LEU A 377 29.85 -1.84 -34.81
C LEU A 377 31.13 -1.19 -35.33
N PRO A 378 32.23 -1.92 -35.50
CA PRO A 378 33.44 -1.38 -36.04
C PRO A 378 33.26 -1.09 -37.54
N SER A 379 33.64 0.15 -37.95
CA SER A 379 33.72 0.61 -39.31
C SER A 379 34.68 -0.24 -40.12
N SER A 380 34.19 -1.02 -41.07
CA SER A 380 35.03 -1.66 -42.11
C SER A 380 35.30 -0.63 -43.20
N SER A 381 36.54 -0.22 -43.32
CA SER A 381 37.05 0.56 -44.42
C SER A 381 37.03 -0.23 -45.73
N PRO A 382 36.71 0.39 -46.90
CA PRO A 382 36.83 -0.29 -48.17
C PRO A 382 38.28 -0.17 -48.71
N THR A 383 38.95 -1.27 -48.79
CA THR A 383 40.17 -1.39 -49.58
C THR A 383 39.84 -1.46 -51.06
N SER A 384 40.33 -0.45 -51.76
CA SER A 384 40.46 -0.44 -53.22
C SER A 384 41.40 -1.54 -53.69
N LYS A 385 41.00 -2.33 -54.65
CA LYS A 385 41.94 -2.92 -55.64
C LYS A 385 41.35 -2.89 -57.04
N LYS A 386 42.10 -2.22 -57.86
CA LYS A 386 42.06 -2.18 -59.33
C LYS A 386 42.40 -3.52 -59.95
N ARG A 387 41.92 -3.68 -61.22
CA ARG A 387 42.42 -4.55 -62.34
C ARG A 387 41.86 -5.99 -62.27
N GLU A 388 41.33 -6.49 -63.34
CA GLU A 388 41.44 -6.31 -64.83
C GLU A 388 40.08 -6.56 -65.44
#